data_f0e7101fe37559b653f8c23941f49eaf
#
_entry.id   f0e7101fe37559b653f8c23941f49eaf
#
_cell.length_a   1.000
_cell.length_b   1.000
_cell.length_c   1.000
_cell.angle_alpha   90.00
_cell.angle_beta   90.00
_cell.angle_gamma   90.00
#
_symmetry.space_group_name_H-M   'P 1'
#
loop_
_entity.id
_entity.type
_entity.pdbx_description
1 polymer ?
#
loop_
_entity_poly.entity_id
_entity_poly.type
_entity_poly.pdbx_seq_one_letter_code
_entity_poly.pdbx_strand_id
1 'polypeptide(L)'
;MQLSPLEIIRRESLQKLRELGINPYPAEEFKTTTTINEILSRFDDFEGKEVVLAGRMMSRRIMGKASFAELKDASGRMQIYINRDEIASDADGTMYNTVFKKLLDMGDIIGIRGEVFKTKVGEESVNVKELTLLSKSLRPLPVVKTDADGKVHDAFADAEQRYRRRYVDLIVNDHVKET
;
A
#
# COMPACT_ATOMS: atom_id res chain seq x y z
N MET A 1 -2.35 -18.86 21.60
CA MET A 1 -2.03 -18.91 20.16
C MET A 1 -0.64 -18.30 19.98
N GLN A 2 0.32 -19.07 19.47
CA GLN A 2 1.68 -18.58 19.27
C GLN A 2 1.74 -17.69 18.03
N LEU A 3 2.34 -16.49 18.15
CA LEU A 3 2.51 -15.57 17.03
C LEU A 3 3.61 -16.07 16.09
N SER A 4 3.43 -15.88 14.80
CA SER A 4 4.49 -16.12 13.82
C SER A 4 5.60 -15.05 13.93
N PRO A 5 6.83 -15.35 13.46
CA PRO A 5 7.92 -14.37 13.47
C PRO A 5 7.56 -13.04 12.79
N LEU A 6 6.83 -13.09 11.67
CA LEU A 6 6.38 -11.88 10.97
C LEU A 6 5.35 -11.08 11.78
N GLU A 7 4.47 -11.75 12.52
CA GLU A 7 3.51 -11.06 13.40
C GLU A 7 4.21 -10.38 14.57
N ILE A 8 5.31 -10.95 15.07
CA ILE A 8 6.14 -10.33 16.12
C ILE A 8 6.81 -9.07 15.56
N ILE A 9 7.49 -9.16 14.42
CA ILE A 9 8.17 -8.02 13.75
C ILE A 9 7.18 -6.87 13.50
N ARG A 10 5.97 -7.17 13.03
CA ARG A 10 4.94 -6.14 12.78
C ARG A 10 4.46 -5.44 14.04
N ARG A 11 4.43 -6.15 15.18
CA ARG A 11 4.11 -5.55 16.48
C ARG A 11 5.23 -4.68 17.02
N GLU A 12 6.49 -5.08 16.78
CA GLU A 12 7.63 -4.23 17.07
C GLU A 12 7.61 -2.94 16.22
N SER A 13 7.29 -3.05 14.92
CA SER A 13 7.09 -1.90 14.05
C SER A 13 5.96 -0.99 14.54
N LEU A 14 4.85 -1.57 14.99
CA LEU A 14 3.74 -0.84 15.61
C LEU A 14 4.20 -0.03 16.83
N GLN A 15 5.00 -0.63 17.71
CA GLN A 15 5.52 0.04 18.88
C GLN A 15 6.43 1.21 18.51
N LYS A 16 7.35 0.99 17.56
CA LYS A 16 8.25 2.05 17.05
C LYS A 16 7.49 3.20 16.40
N LEU A 17 6.39 2.94 15.67
CA LEU A 17 5.52 4.00 15.13
C LEU A 17 4.94 4.87 16.24
N ARG A 18 4.47 4.27 17.33
CA ARG A 18 3.95 5.00 18.50
C ARG A 18 5.02 5.84 19.19
N GLU A 19 6.24 5.32 19.31
CA GLU A 19 7.39 6.04 19.86
C GLU A 19 7.78 7.26 19.02
N LEU A 20 7.56 7.21 17.70
CA LEU A 20 7.71 8.35 16.78
C LEU A 20 6.52 9.32 16.82
N GLY A 21 5.52 9.09 17.66
CA GLY A 21 4.31 9.92 17.75
C GLY A 21 3.30 9.67 16.61
N ILE A 22 3.48 8.61 15.82
CA ILE A 22 2.57 8.25 14.74
C ILE A 22 1.49 7.31 15.29
N ASN A 23 0.22 7.77 15.21
CA ASN A 23 -0.90 6.91 15.56
C ASN A 23 -1.13 5.87 14.45
N PRO A 24 -0.94 4.56 14.73
CA PRO A 24 -1.11 3.52 13.71
C PRO A 24 -2.58 3.22 13.35
N TYR A 25 -3.52 3.81 14.09
CA TYR A 25 -4.96 3.66 13.89
C TYR A 25 -5.68 4.97 14.18
N PRO A 26 -5.47 6.02 13.37
CA PRO A 26 -6.15 7.29 13.56
C PRO A 26 -7.67 7.10 13.43
N ALA A 27 -8.41 7.75 14.32
CA ALA A 27 -9.88 7.71 14.30
C ALA A 27 -10.48 8.77 13.35
N GLU A 28 -9.66 9.70 12.89
CA GLU A 28 -10.09 10.79 12.02
C GLU A 28 -10.40 10.30 10.62
N GLU A 29 -11.39 10.90 9.98
CA GLU A 29 -11.72 10.64 8.58
C GLU A 29 -10.60 11.15 7.67
N PHE A 30 -10.09 10.27 6.81
CA PHE A 30 -9.17 10.64 5.74
C PHE A 30 -9.96 10.90 4.45
N LYS A 31 -10.13 12.17 4.08
CA LYS A 31 -10.91 12.57 2.91
C LYS A 31 -10.13 12.37 1.62
N THR A 32 -10.62 11.50 0.77
CA THR A 32 -10.11 11.30 -0.60
C THR A 32 -10.79 12.24 -1.58
N THR A 33 -10.10 12.59 -2.67
CA THR A 33 -10.66 13.47 -3.71
C THR A 33 -11.25 12.68 -4.89
N THR A 34 -10.80 11.45 -5.10
CA THR A 34 -11.19 10.60 -6.22
C THR A 34 -10.90 9.14 -5.91
N THR A 35 -11.17 8.24 -6.84
CA THR A 35 -10.84 6.80 -6.77
C THR A 35 -9.79 6.43 -7.80
N ILE A 36 -9.10 5.31 -7.59
CA ILE A 36 -8.09 4.81 -8.54
C ILE A 36 -8.70 4.56 -9.92
N ASN A 37 -9.85 3.91 -9.98
CA ASN A 37 -10.50 3.62 -11.26
C ASN A 37 -10.93 4.89 -12.02
N GLU A 38 -11.33 5.93 -11.30
CA GLU A 38 -11.66 7.22 -11.91
C GLU A 38 -10.44 7.87 -12.56
N ILE A 39 -9.28 7.82 -11.91
CA ILE A 39 -8.01 8.31 -12.47
C ILE A 39 -7.65 7.51 -13.72
N LEU A 40 -7.65 6.17 -13.65
CA LEU A 40 -7.23 5.30 -14.75
C LEU A 40 -8.17 5.43 -15.96
N SER A 41 -9.48 5.57 -15.74
CA SER A 41 -10.46 5.70 -16.83
C SER A 41 -10.45 7.07 -17.52
N ARG A 42 -9.92 8.09 -16.83
CA ARG A 42 -9.87 9.47 -17.31
C ARG A 42 -8.48 10.08 -17.08
N PHE A 43 -7.43 9.31 -17.35
CA PHE A 43 -6.06 9.67 -17.00
C PHE A 43 -5.67 11.07 -17.52
N ASP A 44 -5.98 11.39 -18.76
CA ASP A 44 -5.65 12.68 -19.38
C ASP A 44 -6.27 13.88 -18.63
N ASP A 45 -7.41 13.67 -17.98
CA ASP A 45 -8.04 14.71 -17.16
C ASP A 45 -7.32 14.93 -15.81
N PHE A 46 -6.60 13.92 -15.33
CA PHE A 46 -5.92 13.93 -14.04
C PHE A 46 -4.41 14.17 -14.14
N GLU A 47 -3.80 13.97 -15.30
CA GLU A 47 -2.36 14.14 -15.47
C GLU A 47 -1.92 15.55 -15.06
N GLY A 48 -0.90 15.64 -14.21
CA GLY A 48 -0.40 16.88 -13.62
C GLY A 48 -1.27 17.48 -12.50
N LYS A 49 -2.38 16.82 -12.12
CA LYS A 49 -3.23 17.29 -11.02
C LYS A 49 -2.90 16.59 -9.72
N GLU A 50 -3.08 17.30 -8.62
CA GLU A 50 -2.98 16.76 -7.29
C GLU A 50 -4.23 15.96 -6.93
N VAL A 51 -4.02 14.79 -6.35
CA VAL A 51 -5.07 13.88 -5.86
C VAL A 51 -4.77 13.41 -4.44
N VAL A 52 -5.83 13.06 -3.71
CA VAL A 52 -5.75 12.44 -2.40
C VAL A 52 -6.43 11.07 -2.50
N LEU A 53 -5.66 10.02 -2.23
CA LEU A 53 -6.11 8.63 -2.29
C LEU A 53 -5.87 7.92 -0.97
N ALA A 54 -6.68 6.92 -0.69
CA ALA A 54 -6.46 5.98 0.41
C ALA A 54 -6.60 4.55 -0.10
N GLY A 55 -5.74 3.66 0.35
CA GLY A 55 -5.81 2.28 -0.07
C GLY A 55 -4.83 1.38 0.68
N ARG A 56 -4.88 0.11 0.36
CA ARG A 56 -3.98 -0.90 0.89
C ARG A 56 -2.72 -1.00 0.05
N MET A 57 -1.56 -0.94 0.69
CA MET A 57 -0.27 -1.17 0.04
C MET A 57 -0.11 -2.68 -0.23
N MET A 58 -0.15 -3.08 -1.50
CA MET A 58 -0.13 -4.48 -1.92
C MET A 58 1.27 -4.97 -2.27
N SER A 59 2.12 -4.09 -2.79
CA SER A 59 3.52 -4.38 -3.09
C SER A 59 4.40 -3.18 -2.80
N ARG A 60 5.71 -3.41 -2.66
CA ARG A 60 6.70 -2.36 -2.45
C ARG A 60 8.05 -2.78 -3.01
N ARG A 61 8.65 -1.90 -3.79
CA ARG A 61 9.99 -2.06 -4.34
C ARG A 61 10.85 -0.84 -4.02
N ILE A 62 11.85 -1.03 -3.16
CA ILE A 62 12.74 0.03 -2.69
C ILE A 62 13.96 0.09 -3.61
N MET A 63 14.28 1.29 -4.10
CA MET A 63 15.41 1.57 -5.00
C MET A 63 16.19 2.79 -4.50
N GLY A 64 16.90 2.64 -3.39
CA GLY A 64 17.69 3.72 -2.79
C GLY A 64 16.84 4.86 -2.23
N LYS A 65 16.89 6.03 -2.87
CA LYS A 65 16.14 7.24 -2.50
C LYS A 65 14.72 7.28 -3.05
N ALA A 66 14.42 6.41 -4.00
CA ALA A 66 13.11 6.30 -4.63
C ALA A 66 12.54 4.91 -4.41
N SER A 67 11.24 4.79 -4.42
CA SER A 67 10.52 3.53 -4.28
C SER A 67 9.26 3.55 -5.12
N PHE A 68 8.85 2.36 -5.54
CA PHE A 68 7.55 2.11 -6.11
C PHE A 68 6.74 1.24 -5.16
N ALA A 69 5.46 1.48 -5.09
CA ALA A 69 4.52 0.61 -4.40
C ALA A 69 3.22 0.52 -5.21
N GLU A 70 2.43 -0.51 -4.95
CA GLU A 70 1.09 -0.65 -5.49
C GLU A 70 0.08 -0.30 -4.41
N LEU A 71 -0.78 0.65 -4.70
CA LEU A 71 -1.91 1.03 -3.87
C LEU A 71 -3.19 0.41 -4.44
N LYS A 72 -3.97 -0.25 -3.61
CA LYS A 72 -5.26 -0.84 -3.96
C LYS A 72 -6.36 -0.21 -3.12
N ASP A 73 -7.35 0.41 -3.77
CA ASP A 73 -8.61 0.82 -3.15
C ASP A 73 -9.76 -0.14 -3.50
N ALA A 74 -10.99 0.26 -3.23
CA ALA A 74 -12.17 -0.54 -3.57
C ALA A 74 -12.41 -0.64 -5.08
N SER A 75 -11.91 0.33 -5.86
CA SER A 75 -12.18 0.48 -7.29
C SER A 75 -11.09 -0.12 -8.18
N GLY A 76 -9.84 -0.19 -7.73
CA GLY A 76 -8.75 -0.65 -8.57
C GLY A 76 -7.38 -0.65 -7.90
N ARG A 77 -6.34 -0.74 -8.74
CA ARG A 77 -4.93 -0.72 -8.32
C ARG A 77 -4.17 0.28 -9.15
N MET A 78 -3.23 0.97 -8.52
CA MET A 78 -2.37 1.96 -9.18
C MET A 78 -1.00 1.98 -8.58
N GLN A 79 0.02 2.20 -9.42
CA GLN A 79 1.38 2.42 -8.96
C GLN A 79 1.49 3.78 -8.27
N ILE A 80 2.22 3.83 -7.18
CA ILE A 80 2.65 5.07 -6.54
C ILE A 80 4.17 5.14 -6.52
N TYR A 81 4.70 6.33 -6.74
CA TYR A 81 6.13 6.64 -6.70
C TYR A 81 6.41 7.50 -5.48
N ILE A 82 7.36 7.09 -4.66
CA ILE A 82 7.74 7.78 -3.42
C ILE A 82 9.22 8.12 -3.50
N ASN A 83 9.55 9.41 -3.49
CA ASN A 83 10.91 9.91 -3.48
C ASN A 83 11.20 10.58 -2.14
N ARG A 84 12.31 10.19 -1.49
CA ARG A 84 12.75 10.74 -0.21
C ARG A 84 12.83 12.27 -0.23
N ASP A 85 13.37 12.83 -1.31
CA ASP A 85 13.66 14.26 -1.42
C ASP A 85 12.41 15.07 -1.80
N GLU A 86 11.27 14.43 -2.10
CA GLU A 86 10.02 15.07 -2.51
C GLU A 86 8.88 14.96 -1.50
N ILE A 87 9.03 14.13 -0.45
CA ILE A 87 8.02 14.07 0.63
C ILE A 87 8.12 15.35 1.47
N ALA A 88 7.10 16.18 1.36
CA ALA A 88 7.09 17.55 1.90
C ALA A 88 7.24 17.65 3.44
N SER A 89 6.85 16.61 4.18
CA SER A 89 6.91 16.58 5.64
C SER A 89 8.19 15.95 6.20
N ASP A 90 9.17 15.62 5.36
CA ASP A 90 10.31 14.77 5.73
C ASP A 90 11.65 15.53 5.74
N ALA A 91 11.69 16.64 6.48
CA ALA A 91 12.88 17.49 6.56
C ALA A 91 14.14 16.74 7.05
N ASP A 92 13.96 15.67 7.86
CA ASP A 92 15.04 14.83 8.39
C ASP A 92 15.15 13.46 7.72
N GLY A 93 14.31 13.15 6.75
CA GLY A 93 14.25 11.87 6.05
C GLY A 93 13.61 10.73 6.85
N THR A 94 13.02 10.99 8.01
CA THR A 94 12.44 9.96 8.89
C THR A 94 11.23 9.28 8.24
N MET A 95 10.33 10.02 7.60
CA MET A 95 9.14 9.45 6.96
C MET A 95 9.51 8.44 5.87
N TYR A 96 10.48 8.74 5.04
CA TYR A 96 10.92 7.82 3.99
C TYR A 96 11.85 6.73 4.52
N ASN A 97 12.95 7.10 5.20
CA ASN A 97 14.00 6.15 5.57
C ASN A 97 13.62 5.22 6.71
N THR A 98 12.79 5.69 7.62
CA THR A 98 12.36 4.91 8.81
C THR A 98 10.94 4.43 8.66
N VAL A 99 9.96 5.30 8.48
CA VAL A 99 8.54 4.90 8.45
C VAL A 99 8.27 4.06 7.22
N PHE A 100 8.41 4.62 6.02
CA PHE A 100 8.05 3.91 4.79
C PHE A 100 8.91 2.67 4.55
N LYS A 101 10.23 2.78 4.68
CA LYS A 101 11.14 1.66 4.37
C LYS A 101 11.14 0.55 5.40
N LYS A 102 11.04 0.87 6.69
CA LYS A 102 11.31 -0.09 7.78
C LYS A 102 10.09 -0.46 8.61
N LEU A 103 9.13 0.46 8.80
CA LEU A 103 8.02 0.28 9.72
C LEU A 103 6.68 -0.03 9.04
N LEU A 104 6.48 0.43 7.80
CA LEU A 104 5.33 0.02 7.01
C LEU A 104 5.54 -1.36 6.38
N ASP A 105 4.45 -2.10 6.27
CA ASP A 105 4.44 -3.44 5.69
C ASP A 105 3.39 -3.56 4.58
N MET A 106 3.56 -4.54 3.70
CA MET A 106 2.50 -4.91 2.76
C MET A 106 1.24 -5.32 3.52
N GLY A 107 0.12 -4.75 3.14
CA GLY A 107 -1.16 -4.91 3.81
C GLY A 107 -1.57 -3.71 4.67
N ASP A 108 -0.65 -2.79 4.99
CA ASP A 108 -0.99 -1.54 5.67
C ASP A 108 -1.93 -0.69 4.79
N ILE A 109 -2.86 0.01 5.42
CA ILE A 109 -3.70 1.00 4.74
C ILE A 109 -3.04 2.36 4.92
N ILE A 110 -2.79 3.03 3.80
CA ILE A 110 -2.13 4.34 3.76
C ILE A 110 -2.99 5.34 3.01
N GLY A 111 -2.89 6.59 3.43
CA GLY A 111 -3.38 7.74 2.69
C GLY A 111 -2.21 8.46 2.02
N ILE A 112 -2.42 8.93 0.82
CA ILE A 112 -1.42 9.69 0.07
C ILE A 112 -2.04 10.95 -0.53
N ARG A 113 -1.22 11.99 -0.63
CA ARG A 113 -1.45 13.16 -1.48
C ARG A 113 -0.32 13.23 -2.48
N GLY A 114 -0.60 13.45 -3.74
CA GLY A 114 0.43 13.52 -4.76
C GLY A 114 -0.10 13.90 -6.13
N GLU A 115 0.79 14.02 -7.08
CA GLU A 115 0.52 14.43 -8.44
C GLU A 115 0.44 13.22 -9.38
N VAL A 116 -0.60 13.16 -10.19
CA VAL A 116 -0.76 12.11 -11.20
C VAL A 116 0.21 12.36 -12.35
N PHE A 117 0.97 11.34 -12.73
CA PHE A 117 1.94 11.43 -13.81
C PHE A 117 2.12 10.07 -14.52
N LYS A 118 2.71 10.12 -15.69
CA LYS A 118 3.13 8.92 -16.42
C LYS A 118 4.64 8.73 -16.32
N THR A 119 5.07 7.54 -15.92
CA THR A 119 6.51 7.22 -15.85
C THR A 119 7.15 7.18 -17.24
N LYS A 120 8.48 7.22 -17.31
CA LYS A 120 9.22 7.13 -18.59
C LYS A 120 8.92 5.86 -19.40
N VAL A 121 8.48 4.79 -18.74
CA VAL A 121 8.08 3.53 -19.38
C VAL A 121 6.57 3.46 -19.69
N GLY A 122 5.84 4.55 -19.45
CA GLY A 122 4.41 4.67 -19.77
C GLY A 122 3.46 4.20 -18.66
N GLU A 123 3.95 3.88 -17.46
CA GLU A 123 3.10 3.45 -16.34
C GLU A 123 2.42 4.65 -15.67
N GLU A 124 1.10 4.61 -15.56
CA GLU A 124 0.28 5.60 -14.89
C GLU A 124 0.46 5.50 -13.37
N SER A 125 0.85 6.60 -12.74
CA SER A 125 1.33 6.59 -11.36
C SER A 125 0.96 7.89 -10.63
N VAL A 126 1.06 7.86 -9.30
CA VAL A 126 1.00 9.06 -8.46
C VAL A 126 2.35 9.30 -7.81
N ASN A 127 2.92 10.50 -8.02
CA ASN A 127 4.11 10.97 -7.33
C ASN A 127 3.73 11.50 -5.96
N VAL A 128 4.04 10.73 -4.92
CA VAL A 128 3.60 11.00 -3.55
C VAL A 128 4.36 12.17 -2.94
N LYS A 129 3.63 13.17 -2.47
CA LYS A 129 4.16 14.33 -1.73
C LYS A 129 3.91 14.23 -0.23
N GLU A 130 2.82 13.58 0.18
CA GLU A 130 2.50 13.33 1.59
C GLU A 130 2.03 11.89 1.76
N LEU A 131 2.44 11.25 2.84
CA LEU A 131 2.11 9.88 3.22
C LEU A 131 1.59 9.85 4.65
N THR A 132 0.45 9.20 4.86
CA THR A 132 -0.16 9.03 6.18
C THR A 132 -0.50 7.56 6.40
N LEU A 133 -0.11 6.99 7.54
CA LEU A 133 -0.57 5.66 7.94
C LEU A 133 -2.00 5.76 8.49
N LEU A 134 -2.91 4.99 7.91
CA LEU A 134 -4.32 4.95 8.30
C LEU A 134 -4.67 3.69 9.10
N SER A 135 -4.03 2.55 8.79
CA SER A 135 -4.22 1.32 9.56
C SER A 135 -3.04 0.38 9.39
N LYS A 136 -2.42 0.02 10.50
CA LYS A 136 -1.32 -0.95 10.54
C LYS A 136 -1.84 -2.38 10.48
N SER A 137 -1.37 -3.14 9.49
CA SER A 137 -1.67 -4.57 9.37
C SER A 137 -0.73 -5.40 10.26
N LEU A 138 -1.28 -6.12 11.23
CA LEU A 138 -0.50 -6.96 12.16
C LEU A 138 -0.35 -8.41 11.69
N ARG A 139 -1.16 -8.82 10.71
CA ARG A 139 -1.04 -10.15 10.10
C ARG A 139 -0.61 -10.03 8.65
N PRO A 140 0.40 -10.81 8.22
CA PRO A 140 0.80 -10.81 6.82
C PRO A 140 -0.34 -11.34 5.93
N LEU A 141 -0.51 -10.69 4.77
CA LEU A 141 -1.39 -11.20 3.72
C LEU A 141 -0.69 -12.37 3.00
N PRO A 142 -1.43 -13.37 2.52
CA PRO A 142 -0.91 -14.35 1.58
C PRO A 142 -0.36 -13.65 0.34
N VAL A 143 0.84 -14.01 -0.08
CA VAL A 143 1.48 -13.44 -1.27
C VAL A 143 1.49 -14.48 -2.36
N VAL A 144 0.94 -14.14 -3.50
CA VAL A 144 1.10 -14.93 -4.73
C VAL A 144 2.57 -14.94 -5.10
N LYS A 145 3.16 -16.12 -5.25
CA LYS A 145 4.54 -16.30 -5.69
C LYS A 145 4.53 -16.85 -7.10
N THR A 146 5.26 -16.21 -7.99
CA THR A 146 5.57 -16.77 -9.30
C THR A 146 6.97 -17.38 -9.23
N ASP A 147 7.12 -18.64 -9.59
CA ASP A 147 8.41 -19.29 -9.65
C ASP A 147 9.20 -18.88 -10.91
N ALA A 148 10.44 -19.37 -11.03
CA ALA A 148 11.32 -19.07 -12.17
C ALA A 148 10.77 -19.56 -13.52
N ASP A 149 9.85 -20.53 -13.49
CA ASP A 149 9.19 -21.12 -14.67
C ASP A 149 7.88 -20.40 -15.03
N GLY A 150 7.56 -19.29 -14.33
CA GLY A 150 6.36 -18.51 -14.56
C GLY A 150 5.08 -19.11 -13.96
N LYS A 151 5.20 -20.20 -13.20
CA LYS A 151 4.06 -20.84 -12.55
C LYS A 151 3.64 -20.03 -11.31
N VAL A 152 2.38 -19.63 -11.32
CA VAL A 152 1.78 -18.89 -10.21
C VAL A 152 1.39 -19.87 -9.11
N HIS A 153 2.01 -19.73 -7.95
CA HIS A 153 1.61 -20.40 -6.73
C HIS A 153 0.67 -19.48 -5.95
N ASP A 154 -0.62 -19.76 -6.05
CA ASP A 154 -1.63 -19.04 -5.27
C ASP A 154 -1.51 -19.47 -3.79
N ALA A 155 -1.01 -18.57 -2.98
CA ALA A 155 -0.87 -18.80 -1.53
C ALA A 155 -2.22 -18.92 -0.81
N PHE A 156 -3.34 -18.66 -1.48
CA PHE A 156 -4.69 -18.67 -0.91
C PHE A 156 -5.71 -19.31 -1.86
N ALA A 157 -5.36 -20.48 -2.45
CA ALA A 157 -6.21 -21.24 -3.35
C ALA A 157 -7.06 -22.31 -2.66
N ASP A 158 -6.65 -22.76 -1.46
CA ASP A 158 -7.36 -23.80 -0.72
C ASP A 158 -8.79 -23.37 -0.35
N ALA A 159 -9.79 -24.13 -0.81
CA ALA A 159 -11.21 -23.79 -0.69
C ALA A 159 -11.65 -23.67 0.78
N GLU A 160 -11.14 -24.53 1.66
CA GLU A 160 -11.49 -24.50 3.08
C GLU A 160 -10.90 -23.27 3.78
N GLN A 161 -9.65 -22.94 3.48
CA GLN A 161 -9.00 -21.74 4.03
C GLN A 161 -9.69 -20.46 3.53
N ARG A 162 -10.06 -20.40 2.25
CA ARG A 162 -10.81 -19.29 1.65
C ARG A 162 -12.15 -19.11 2.33
N TYR A 163 -12.87 -20.19 2.57
CA TYR A 163 -14.17 -20.15 3.26
C TYR A 163 -14.02 -19.69 4.71
N ARG A 164 -13.05 -20.25 5.45
CA ARG A 164 -12.81 -19.89 6.86
C ARG A 164 -12.27 -18.46 7.05
N ARG A 165 -11.56 -17.92 6.05
CA ARG A 165 -10.96 -16.60 6.07
C ARG A 165 -11.45 -15.71 4.92
N ARG A 166 -12.76 -15.65 4.76
CA ARG A 166 -13.40 -14.90 3.67
C ARG A 166 -12.89 -13.45 3.57
N TYR A 167 -12.60 -12.80 4.68
CA TYR A 167 -12.05 -11.45 4.72
C TYR A 167 -10.66 -11.35 4.04
N VAL A 168 -9.84 -12.38 4.12
CA VAL A 168 -8.55 -12.43 3.41
C VAL A 168 -8.78 -12.68 1.93
N ASP A 169 -9.68 -13.61 1.60
CA ASP A 169 -10.07 -13.95 0.22
C ASP A 169 -10.53 -12.69 -0.55
N LEU A 170 -11.37 -11.86 0.06
CA LEU A 170 -11.83 -10.58 -0.50
C LEU A 170 -10.71 -9.54 -0.70
N ILE A 171 -9.61 -9.64 0.04
CA ILE A 171 -8.46 -8.73 -0.11
C ILE A 171 -7.56 -9.17 -1.26
N VAL A 172 -7.27 -10.47 -1.36
CA VAL A 172 -6.23 -11.00 -2.27
C VAL A 172 -6.77 -11.46 -3.61
N ASN A 173 -8.02 -11.92 -3.67
CA ASN A 173 -8.65 -12.47 -4.88
C ASN A 173 -9.73 -11.52 -5.41
N ASP A 174 -9.44 -10.76 -6.45
CA ASP A 174 -10.35 -9.72 -6.96
C ASP A 174 -11.66 -10.29 -7.52
N HIS A 175 -11.63 -11.45 -8.19
CA HIS A 175 -12.82 -12.12 -8.74
C HIS A 175 -13.89 -12.51 -7.70
N VAL A 176 -13.51 -12.51 -6.42
CA VAL A 176 -14.43 -12.86 -5.32
C VAL A 176 -15.34 -11.71 -4.93
N LYS A 177 -15.02 -10.48 -5.34
CA LYS A 177 -15.84 -9.30 -5.08
C LYS A 177 -17.03 -9.14 -6.03
N GLU A 178 -16.98 -9.83 -7.17
CA GLU A 178 -17.98 -9.73 -8.23
C GLU A 178 -19.18 -10.68 -8.02
N THR A 179 -19.18 -11.44 -6.93
CA THR A 179 -20.24 -12.37 -6.51
C THR A 179 -21.00 -11.79 -5.33
#